data_278ccf812df2798b00df595fa6369084
#
_entry.id   278ccf812df2798b00df595fa6369084
#
_cell.length_a   1.000
_cell.length_b   1.000
_cell.length_c   1.000
_cell.angle_alpha   90.00
_cell.angle_beta   90.00
_cell.angle_gamma   90.00
#
_symmetry.space_group_name_H-M   'P 1'
#
loop_
_entity.id
_entity.type
_entity.pdbx_description
1 polymer ?
#
loop_
_entity_poly.entity_id
_entity_poly.type
_entity_poly.pdbx_seq_one_letter_code
_entity_poly.pdbx_strand_id
1 'polypeptide(L)'
;MLFLARDVTHSTHLNTRSYAKHVALNEFYDGIIDLADKFAEAYQGKYGLIGPISLMSAKKTGNVVEFLEDQVEELMEMRYKVVEKECTPLQNIIDEIFGLYYSTLYKLKFLA
;
A
#
# COMPACT_ATOMS: atom_id res chain seq x y z
N MET A 1 0.16 -0.58 -8.16
CA MET A 1 -0.80 -0.47 -7.02
C MET A 1 -0.19 0.19 -5.79
N LEU A 2 0.93 -0.31 -5.25
CA LEU A 2 1.51 0.25 -4.03
C LEU A 2 2.10 1.65 -4.24
N PHE A 3 2.69 1.93 -5.39
CA PHE A 3 3.17 3.28 -5.71
C PHE A 3 2.01 4.25 -5.87
N LEU A 4 0.88 3.81 -6.41
CA LEU A 4 -0.33 4.62 -6.46
C LEU A 4 -0.83 4.93 -5.05
N ALA A 5 -0.82 3.95 -4.15
CA ALA A 5 -1.20 4.15 -2.75
C ALA A 5 -0.31 5.20 -2.08
N ARG A 6 0.99 5.15 -2.32
CA ARG A 6 1.93 6.15 -1.80
C ARG A 6 1.58 7.55 -2.32
N ASP A 7 1.34 7.69 -3.61
CA ASP A 7 1.07 8.99 -4.21
C ASP A 7 -0.27 9.58 -3.75
N VAL A 8 -1.32 8.77 -3.69
CA VAL A 8 -2.64 9.22 -3.21
C VAL A 8 -2.59 9.64 -1.74
N THR A 9 -1.95 8.86 -0.90
CA THR A 9 -1.86 9.17 0.53
C THR A 9 -0.96 10.37 0.81
N HIS A 10 0.11 10.54 0.04
CA HIS A 10 0.98 11.71 0.15
C HIS A 10 0.21 12.98 -0.24
N SER A 11 -0.53 12.94 -1.35
CA SER A 11 -1.37 14.08 -1.76
C SER A 11 -2.43 14.40 -0.72
N THR A 12 -3.12 13.40 -0.18
CA THR A 12 -4.12 13.59 0.88
C THR A 12 -3.49 14.15 2.14
N HIS A 13 -2.29 13.68 2.52
CA HIS A 13 -1.52 14.17 3.66
C HIS A 13 -1.28 15.69 3.54
N LEU A 14 -0.92 16.17 2.35
CA LEU A 14 -0.66 17.59 2.13
C LEU A 14 -1.95 18.43 2.17
N ASN A 15 -3.09 17.85 1.87
CA ASN A 15 -4.36 18.57 1.74
C ASN A 15 -5.29 18.44 2.95
N THR A 16 -4.99 17.55 3.90
CA THR A 16 -5.86 17.38 5.08
C THR A 16 -5.68 18.52 6.08
N ARG A 17 -6.77 18.87 6.77
CA ARG A 17 -6.75 19.84 7.87
C ARG A 17 -6.69 19.15 9.23
N SER A 18 -6.76 17.83 9.27
CA SER A 18 -6.66 17.05 10.51
C SER A 18 -5.20 16.69 10.76
N TYR A 19 -4.63 17.12 11.88
CA TYR A 19 -3.26 16.76 12.27
C TYR A 19 -3.10 15.25 12.44
N ALA A 20 -4.09 14.60 13.06
CA ALA A 20 -4.04 13.15 13.24
C ALA A 20 -4.01 12.40 11.91
N LYS A 21 -4.80 12.83 10.93
CA LYS A 21 -4.79 12.25 9.59
C LYS A 21 -3.48 12.55 8.86
N HIS A 22 -2.96 13.75 9.01
CA HIS A 22 -1.68 14.16 8.43
C HIS A 22 -0.56 13.22 8.91
N VAL A 23 -0.46 12.97 10.20
CA VAL A 23 0.55 12.07 10.79
C VAL A 23 0.34 10.63 10.33
N ALA A 24 -0.90 10.13 10.38
CA ALA A 24 -1.21 8.76 9.98
C ALA A 24 -0.88 8.50 8.52
N LEU A 25 -1.19 9.44 7.64
CA LEU A 25 -0.89 9.32 6.21
C LEU A 25 0.60 9.40 5.95
N ASN A 26 1.34 10.23 6.70
CA ASN A 26 2.79 10.31 6.60
C ASN A 26 3.45 8.96 6.94
N GLU A 27 3.04 8.33 8.01
CA GLU A 27 3.55 7.01 8.39
C GLU A 27 3.23 5.96 7.32
N PHE A 28 2.04 6.05 6.73
CA PHE A 28 1.65 5.11 5.68
C PHE A 28 2.51 5.28 4.43
N TYR A 29 2.61 6.48 3.86
CA TYR A 29 3.31 6.60 2.59
C TYR A 29 4.82 6.33 2.71
N ASP A 30 5.42 6.64 3.86
CA ASP A 30 6.81 6.28 4.12
C ASP A 30 6.98 4.76 4.25
N GLY A 31 6.08 4.10 4.99
CA GLY A 31 6.13 2.66 5.18
C GLY A 31 5.83 1.86 3.94
N ILE A 32 4.85 2.30 3.15
CA ILE A 32 4.45 1.54 1.96
C ILE A 32 5.53 1.53 0.88
N ILE A 33 6.31 2.60 0.74
CA ILE A 33 7.38 2.61 -0.27
C ILE A 33 8.50 1.62 0.11
N ASP A 34 8.83 1.54 1.39
CA ASP A 34 9.83 0.59 1.89
C ASP A 34 9.37 -0.86 1.65
N LEU A 35 8.11 -1.15 1.93
CA LEU A 35 7.55 -2.49 1.71
C LEU A 35 7.42 -2.81 0.23
N ALA A 36 7.06 -1.83 -0.61
CA ALA A 36 7.00 -2.01 -2.05
C ALA A 36 8.38 -2.34 -2.64
N ASP A 37 9.42 -1.65 -2.20
CA ASP A 37 10.79 -1.92 -2.62
C ASP A 37 11.23 -3.31 -2.16
N LYS A 38 10.97 -3.65 -0.92
CA LYS A 38 11.30 -4.97 -0.37
C LYS A 38 10.60 -6.09 -1.13
N PHE A 39 9.33 -5.91 -1.44
CA PHE A 39 8.57 -6.87 -2.23
C PHE A 39 9.12 -6.99 -3.65
N ALA A 40 9.36 -5.87 -4.32
CA ALA A 40 9.86 -5.87 -5.70
C ALA A 40 11.23 -6.55 -5.81
N GLU A 41 12.12 -6.27 -4.87
CA GLU A 41 13.45 -6.90 -4.85
C GLU A 41 13.35 -8.41 -4.64
N ALA A 42 12.56 -8.85 -3.66
CA ALA A 42 12.38 -10.27 -3.38
C ALA A 42 11.68 -10.99 -4.54
N TYR A 43 10.69 -10.36 -5.14
CA TYR A 43 9.99 -10.91 -6.30
C TYR A 43 10.94 -11.10 -7.48
N GLN A 44 11.74 -10.08 -7.78
CA GLN A 44 12.71 -10.16 -8.88
C GLN A 44 13.80 -11.19 -8.61
N GLY A 45 14.19 -11.37 -7.35
CA GLY A 45 15.15 -12.41 -6.97
C GLY A 45 14.62 -13.81 -7.20
N LYS A 46 13.31 -14.02 -7.03
CA LYS A 46 12.69 -15.32 -7.26
C LYS A 46 12.27 -15.56 -8.69
N TYR A 47 11.65 -14.58 -9.33
CA TYR A 47 10.98 -14.75 -10.63
C TYR A 47 11.68 -14.05 -11.79
N GLY A 48 12.63 -13.16 -11.54
CA GLY A 48 13.32 -12.40 -12.56
C GLY A 48 12.83 -10.96 -12.64
N LEU A 49 13.52 -10.16 -13.44
CA LEU A 49 13.27 -8.72 -13.55
C LEU A 49 11.86 -8.43 -14.10
N ILE A 50 11.16 -7.50 -13.45
CA ILE A 50 9.83 -7.09 -13.88
C ILE A 50 9.85 -5.94 -14.90
N GLY A 51 11.03 -5.32 -15.11
CA GLY A 51 11.16 -4.19 -16.03
C GLY A 51 10.65 -2.87 -15.45
N PRO A 52 10.53 -1.83 -16.29
CA PRO A 52 10.06 -0.53 -15.85
C PRO A 52 8.64 -0.60 -15.27
N ILE A 53 8.42 0.14 -14.18
CA ILE A 53 7.11 0.22 -13.55
C ILE A 53 6.34 1.37 -14.15
N SER A 54 5.14 1.10 -14.65
CA SER A 54 4.28 2.13 -15.23
C SER A 54 3.77 3.07 -14.14
N LEU A 55 3.82 4.37 -14.42
CA LEU A 55 3.21 5.37 -13.55
C LEU A 55 1.69 5.36 -13.79
N MET A 56 0.92 5.32 -12.72
CA MET A 56 -0.52 5.33 -12.77
C MET A 56 -1.05 6.64 -12.19
N SER A 57 -2.06 7.20 -12.85
CA SER A 57 -2.78 8.35 -12.32
C SER A 57 -3.95 7.86 -11.48
N ALA A 58 -4.11 8.43 -10.28
CA ALA A 58 -5.26 8.14 -9.45
C ALA A 58 -6.51 8.76 -10.08
N LYS A 59 -7.58 7.98 -10.16
CA LYS A 59 -8.91 8.53 -10.38
C LYS A 59 -9.28 9.31 -9.13
N LYS A 60 -10.00 10.43 -9.32
CA LYS A 60 -10.54 11.21 -8.20
C LYS A 60 -11.42 10.30 -7.35
N THR A 61 -10.90 9.86 -6.22
CA THR A 61 -11.69 9.15 -5.22
C THR A 61 -12.04 10.15 -4.14
N GLY A 62 -13.30 10.18 -3.73
CA GLY A 62 -13.76 11.16 -2.75
C GLY A 62 -13.23 10.94 -1.35
N ASN A 63 -12.66 9.76 -1.03
CA ASN A 63 -12.33 9.39 0.35
C ASN A 63 -11.13 8.45 0.40
N VAL A 64 -10.11 8.86 1.13
CA VAL A 64 -8.88 8.06 1.27
C VAL A 64 -9.13 6.73 2.02
N VAL A 65 -10.07 6.71 2.96
CA VAL A 65 -10.43 5.48 3.69
C VAL A 65 -11.00 4.44 2.73
N GLU A 66 -11.95 4.84 1.91
CA GLU A 66 -12.53 3.95 0.89
C GLU A 66 -11.48 3.48 -0.11
N PHE A 67 -10.60 4.38 -0.54
CA PHE A 67 -9.49 4.05 -1.44
C PHE A 67 -8.62 2.95 -0.84
N LEU A 68 -8.20 3.09 0.42
CA LEU A 68 -7.34 2.11 1.08
C LEU A 68 -8.09 0.78 1.32
N GLU A 69 -9.37 0.84 1.68
CA GLU A 69 -10.18 -0.36 1.86
C GLU A 69 -10.31 -1.15 0.55
N ASP A 70 -10.55 -0.47 -0.56
CA ASP A 70 -10.62 -1.09 -1.88
C ASP A 70 -9.29 -1.75 -2.26
N GLN A 71 -8.17 -1.10 -1.93
CA GLN A 71 -6.86 -1.69 -2.18
C GLN A 71 -6.60 -2.94 -1.34
N VAL A 72 -7.07 -2.98 -0.10
CA VAL A 72 -6.97 -4.18 0.73
C VAL A 72 -7.70 -5.35 0.06
N GLU A 73 -8.92 -5.12 -0.44
CA GLU A 73 -9.67 -6.15 -1.14
C GLU A 73 -8.93 -6.64 -2.40
N GLU A 74 -8.39 -5.72 -3.20
CA GLU A 74 -7.58 -6.06 -4.37
C GLU A 74 -6.38 -6.92 -4.00
N LEU A 75 -5.66 -6.55 -2.95
CA LEU A 75 -4.49 -7.30 -2.48
C LEU A 75 -4.88 -8.72 -2.06
N MET A 76 -6.01 -8.88 -1.37
CA MET A 76 -6.51 -10.20 -0.98
C MET A 76 -6.78 -11.09 -2.19
N GLU A 77 -7.37 -10.53 -3.23
CA GLU A 77 -7.67 -11.27 -4.45
C GLU A 77 -6.42 -11.62 -5.25
N MET A 78 -5.43 -10.72 -5.25
CA MET A 78 -4.24 -10.85 -6.09
C MET A 78 -3.13 -11.69 -5.48
N ARG A 79 -3.03 -11.76 -4.15
CA ARG A 79 -1.83 -12.31 -3.47
C ARG A 79 -1.45 -13.72 -3.93
N TYR A 80 -2.43 -14.60 -4.14
CA TYR A 80 -2.17 -15.98 -4.54
C TYR A 80 -2.18 -16.18 -6.05
N LYS A 81 -2.58 -15.15 -6.80
CA LYS A 81 -2.50 -15.17 -8.27
C LYS A 81 -1.14 -14.72 -8.77
N VAL A 82 -0.51 -13.78 -8.05
CA VAL A 82 0.77 -13.17 -8.44
C VAL A 82 1.95 -13.93 -7.82
N VAL A 83 1.77 -14.47 -6.63
CA VAL A 83 2.82 -15.16 -5.88
C VAL A 83 2.31 -16.52 -5.44
N GLU A 84 3.16 -17.54 -5.59
CA GLU A 84 2.83 -18.89 -5.12
C GLU A 84 2.57 -18.88 -3.61
N LYS A 85 1.54 -19.60 -3.20
CA LYS A 85 1.15 -19.71 -1.78
C LYS A 85 2.31 -20.23 -0.91
N GLU A 86 3.11 -21.12 -1.46
CA GLU A 86 4.24 -21.75 -0.76
C GLU A 86 5.48 -20.84 -0.65
N CYS A 87 5.50 -19.74 -1.39
CA CYS A 87 6.59 -18.77 -1.30
C CYS A 87 6.42 -17.90 -0.05
N THR A 88 6.73 -18.47 1.10
CA THR A 88 6.51 -17.80 2.39
C THR A 88 7.27 -16.49 2.56
N PRO A 89 8.50 -16.31 2.06
CA PRO A 89 9.16 -15.02 2.16
C PRO A 89 8.37 -13.89 1.50
N LEU A 90 7.81 -14.12 0.32
CA LEU A 90 6.99 -13.12 -0.38
C LEU A 90 5.62 -12.97 0.27
N GLN A 91 4.99 -14.05 0.69
CA GLN A 91 3.70 -13.98 1.39
C GLN A 91 3.83 -13.24 2.72
N ASN A 92 4.95 -13.40 3.42
CA ASN A 92 5.20 -12.67 4.66
C ASN A 92 5.35 -11.16 4.44
N ILE A 93 5.98 -10.74 3.34
CA ILE A 93 6.06 -9.31 2.98
C ILE A 93 4.65 -8.77 2.69
N ILE A 94 3.83 -9.54 2.00
CA ILE A 94 2.43 -9.17 1.74
C ILE A 94 1.67 -9.04 3.07
N ASP A 95 1.91 -9.93 4.03
CA ASP A 95 1.30 -9.83 5.36
C ASP A 95 1.70 -8.52 6.05
N GLU A 96 2.96 -8.10 5.95
CA GLU A 96 3.41 -6.81 6.49
C GLU A 96 2.71 -5.64 5.82
N ILE A 97 2.49 -5.73 4.51
CA ILE A 97 1.74 -4.71 3.76
C ILE A 97 0.31 -4.61 4.29
N PHE A 98 -0.39 -5.73 4.48
CA PHE A 98 -1.72 -5.73 5.07
C PHE A 98 -1.71 -5.09 6.46
N GLY A 99 -0.72 -5.43 7.29
CA GLY A 99 -0.59 -4.86 8.63
C GLY A 99 -0.49 -3.33 8.59
N LEU A 100 0.26 -2.78 7.66
CA LEU A 100 0.38 -1.33 7.48
C LEU A 100 -0.95 -0.71 7.07
N TYR A 101 -1.67 -1.31 6.12
CA TYR A 101 -3.01 -0.84 5.72
C TYR A 101 -3.98 -0.85 6.91
N TYR A 102 -4.03 -1.94 7.65
CA TYR A 102 -4.95 -2.05 8.79
C TYR A 102 -4.64 -1.04 9.89
N SER A 103 -3.36 -0.87 10.22
CA SER A 103 -2.93 0.12 11.22
C SER A 103 -3.32 1.54 10.80
N THR A 104 -3.11 1.86 9.53
CA THR A 104 -3.45 3.18 8.99
C THR A 104 -4.97 3.40 8.99
N LEU A 105 -5.74 2.41 8.55
CA LEU A 105 -7.20 2.48 8.57
C LEU A 105 -7.74 2.66 9.98
N TYR A 106 -7.16 1.98 10.97
CA TYR A 106 -7.51 2.20 12.37
C TYR A 106 -7.35 3.67 12.76
N LYS A 107 -6.19 4.25 12.46
CA LYS A 107 -5.91 5.64 12.81
C LYS A 107 -6.83 6.62 12.09
N LEU A 108 -7.08 6.39 10.80
CA LEU A 108 -7.94 7.28 10.00
C LEU A 108 -9.40 7.21 10.40
N LYS A 109 -9.89 6.04 10.81
CA LYS A 109 -11.31 5.85 11.17
C LYS A 109 -11.62 6.28 12.59
N PHE A 110 -10.71 6.07 13.53
CA PHE A 110 -11.02 6.16 14.95
C PHE A 110 -10.23 7.20 15.73
N LEU A 111 -9.12 7.70 15.19
CA LEU A 111 -8.30 8.73 15.84
C LEU A 111 -8.47 10.05 15.09
N ALA A 112 -9.17 10.98 15.71
CA ALA A 112 -9.46 12.27 15.09
C ALA A 112 -8.26 13.21 15.09
#